data_13a2ea57c950121d0376a6dec2331f02
#
_entry.id   13a2ea57c950121d0376a6dec2331f02
#
_cell.length_a   1.000
_cell.length_b   1.000
_cell.length_c   1.000
_cell.angle_alpha   90.00
_cell.angle_beta   90.00
_cell.angle_gamma   90.00
#
_symmetry.space_group_name_H-M   'P 1'
#
loop_
_entity.id
_entity.type
_entity.pdbx_description
1 polymer ?
#
loop_
_entity_poly.entity_id
_entity_poly.type
_entity_poly.pdbx_seq_one_letter_code
_entity_poly.pdbx_strand_id
1 'polypeptide(L)'
;MTTTNGDVVDYDLIVVSGTAGGLSAAISMLSAGLSRVRVIVPPGEAIAFPDLIAENQVEVGYNEQVLGIDYVDDVLLVQTDQRTYEATAGLVATRYRNPEWTPPIPLPASEKVTIDVLPEGVRDDDILIIGHTNHAVELAAEATAAGAGVVLAAGGLDPAQLAPAADTMMRRLEQERRLTVLYRAVPDEIGLIDEFPLAYFNDRRTPDLEFDHIVFASERCTPSLADLPATPAAMESNRLWFGGVPEGGGEIPNADSWQIATLMAAACFPSLEPIEPPSVVRRRVRHEGAITELREEHYNATITAFEQRHSDLWVLRVRPDVGDTSHQPGQYASLGLGFWEDRLDDYADPGIDGKWHKLIRRSYSISHSMFEGSGYLAPPDTEELEFYIVLVPADDDHVSALTPRLATKKVGDRIYLGPKVAGRYTLHAVENPENAVVFFATGTGEAPHNSMVVELLRKGHTGPIVSTVTVRNWKDLGYLDAHRQLEKRFPNYHYIPMPTREADVPKRYLQDLIRDGDIDEVLGAPLDPANTHVFLCGNPAMIGLPEDEDGTAVFPETTGVIELLVERGFSIDRRGEPGNIHFEEYW
;
A
#
# COMPACT_ATOMS: atom_id res chain seq x y z
N MET A 1 -7.93 36.02 -45.00
CA MET A 1 -6.64 36.53 -44.53
C MET A 1 -5.59 35.64 -45.14
N THR A 2 -4.63 36.21 -45.81
CA THR A 2 -3.66 35.55 -46.70
C THR A 2 -2.75 34.65 -45.88
N THR A 3 -2.91 33.36 -46.09
CA THR A 3 -2.01 32.30 -45.59
C THR A 3 -0.64 32.48 -46.26
N THR A 4 0.35 32.93 -45.52
CA THR A 4 1.74 32.70 -45.88
C THR A 4 1.98 31.21 -45.80
N ASN A 5 2.33 30.58 -46.93
CA ASN A 5 2.82 29.21 -47.03
C ASN A 5 4.11 29.08 -46.19
N GLY A 6 3.97 28.90 -44.88
CA GLY A 6 5.02 28.33 -44.05
C GLY A 6 4.87 26.83 -44.13
N ASP A 7 5.98 26.11 -44.25
CA ASP A 7 5.99 24.65 -44.25
C ASP A 7 5.23 24.13 -43.04
N VAL A 8 4.12 23.43 -43.28
CA VAL A 8 3.37 22.71 -42.27
C VAL A 8 4.19 21.48 -41.91
N VAL A 9 4.38 21.22 -40.62
CA VAL A 9 5.17 20.08 -40.13
C VAL A 9 4.26 19.13 -39.38
N ASP A 10 4.28 17.88 -39.78
CA ASP A 10 3.44 16.82 -39.19
C ASP A 10 4.05 16.23 -37.94
N TYR A 11 3.23 15.96 -36.96
CA TYR A 11 3.58 15.22 -35.74
C TYR A 11 2.50 14.17 -35.41
N ASP A 12 2.91 13.11 -34.69
CA ASP A 12 1.97 12.19 -34.09
C ASP A 12 1.29 12.86 -32.89
N LEU A 13 2.09 13.56 -32.06
CA LEU A 13 1.64 14.23 -30.86
C LEU A 13 2.33 15.58 -30.66
N ILE A 14 1.55 16.59 -30.31
CA ILE A 14 2.05 17.88 -29.80
C ILE A 14 1.66 17.99 -28.30
N VAL A 15 2.64 18.30 -27.48
CA VAL A 15 2.47 18.59 -26.06
C VAL A 15 2.80 20.05 -25.78
N VAL A 16 1.83 20.83 -25.36
CA VAL A 16 2.02 22.23 -24.95
C VAL A 16 2.27 22.24 -23.44
N SER A 17 3.54 22.32 -23.07
CA SER A 17 3.93 22.21 -21.65
C SER A 17 5.40 22.52 -21.40
N GLY A 18 5.67 23.18 -20.26
CA GLY A 18 7.01 23.22 -19.65
C GLY A 18 7.11 22.34 -18.39
N THR A 19 6.04 21.60 -18.03
CA THR A 19 5.95 20.89 -16.75
C THR A 19 6.51 19.46 -16.79
N ALA A 20 6.84 18.93 -15.61
CA ALA A 20 7.23 17.54 -15.44
C ALA A 20 6.16 16.54 -15.94
N GLY A 21 4.88 16.86 -15.75
CA GLY A 21 3.76 16.03 -16.22
C GLY A 21 3.70 15.95 -17.74
N GLY A 22 3.79 17.08 -18.43
CA GLY A 22 3.80 17.12 -19.90
C GLY A 22 5.03 16.44 -20.49
N LEU A 23 6.21 16.65 -19.91
CA LEU A 23 7.43 15.94 -20.33
C LEU A 23 7.31 14.43 -20.13
N SER A 24 6.75 13.99 -18.99
CA SER A 24 6.52 12.57 -18.73
C SER A 24 5.57 11.95 -19.76
N ALA A 25 4.52 12.67 -20.15
CA ALA A 25 3.60 12.23 -21.20
C ALA A 25 4.35 12.08 -22.55
N ALA A 26 5.15 13.05 -22.94
CA ALA A 26 5.94 13.01 -24.19
C ALA A 26 6.91 11.81 -24.21
N ILE A 27 7.67 11.61 -23.13
CA ILE A 27 8.63 10.49 -22.99
C ILE A 27 7.89 9.14 -23.03
N SER A 28 6.76 9.02 -22.34
CA SER A 28 5.97 7.79 -22.33
C SER A 28 5.46 7.44 -23.73
N MET A 29 5.00 8.41 -24.49
CA MET A 29 4.51 8.19 -25.85
C MET A 29 5.63 7.84 -26.84
N LEU A 30 6.81 8.45 -26.72
CA LEU A 30 7.99 8.05 -27.50
C LEU A 30 8.42 6.62 -27.17
N SER A 31 8.43 6.28 -25.88
CA SER A 31 8.79 4.93 -25.41
C SER A 31 7.80 3.86 -25.89
N ALA A 32 6.53 4.23 -26.09
CA ALA A 32 5.49 3.35 -26.62
C ALA A 32 5.54 3.20 -28.15
N GLY A 33 6.42 3.93 -28.82
CA GLY A 33 6.70 3.77 -30.26
C GLY A 33 6.18 4.90 -31.15
N LEU A 34 5.69 6.02 -30.62
CA LEU A 34 5.51 7.22 -31.45
C LEU A 34 6.87 7.72 -31.94
N SER A 35 6.91 8.17 -33.20
CA SER A 35 8.16 8.60 -33.82
C SER A 35 8.33 10.13 -33.86
N ARG A 36 7.22 10.86 -33.77
CA ARG A 36 7.20 12.31 -33.97
C ARG A 36 6.40 12.99 -32.85
N VAL A 37 7.06 13.23 -31.73
CA VAL A 37 6.49 13.95 -30.58
C VAL A 37 7.24 15.27 -30.40
N ARG A 38 6.49 16.36 -30.30
CA ARG A 38 7.03 17.69 -30.05
C ARG A 38 6.46 18.28 -28.78
N VAL A 39 7.32 18.81 -27.95
CA VAL A 39 6.94 19.64 -26.79
C VAL A 39 7.08 21.10 -27.15
N ILE A 40 6.03 21.89 -26.97
CA ILE A 40 6.02 23.34 -27.14
C ILE A 40 6.01 23.97 -25.76
N VAL A 41 7.04 24.74 -25.45
CA VAL A 41 7.18 25.46 -24.18
C VAL A 41 6.75 26.92 -24.39
N PRO A 42 5.66 27.37 -23.75
CA PRO A 42 5.16 28.74 -23.88
C PRO A 42 6.19 29.78 -23.41
N PRO A 43 6.07 31.03 -23.89
CA PRO A 43 6.91 32.14 -23.43
C PRO A 43 6.79 32.35 -21.91
N GLY A 44 7.95 32.51 -21.24
CA GLY A 44 8.00 32.70 -19.79
C GLY A 44 7.90 31.43 -18.95
N GLU A 45 7.72 30.27 -19.59
CA GLU A 45 7.85 28.98 -18.92
C GLU A 45 9.27 28.40 -19.10
N ALA A 46 9.84 27.86 -18.03
CA ALA A 46 11.03 27.01 -18.11
C ALA A 46 10.60 25.57 -18.33
N ILE A 47 11.38 24.81 -19.09
CA ILE A 47 11.12 23.38 -19.25
C ILE A 47 11.68 22.62 -18.05
N ALA A 48 10.89 21.72 -17.52
CA ALA A 48 11.35 20.82 -16.47
C ALA A 48 12.38 19.82 -17.01
N PHE A 49 13.45 19.60 -16.26
CA PHE A 49 14.43 18.53 -16.45
C PHE A 49 15.07 18.44 -17.85
N PRO A 50 15.87 19.45 -18.26
CA PRO A 50 16.50 19.49 -19.58
C PRO A 50 17.35 18.25 -19.91
N ASP A 51 17.96 17.63 -18.91
CA ASP A 51 18.78 16.42 -19.09
C ASP A 51 17.95 15.24 -19.59
N LEU A 52 16.72 15.07 -19.07
CA LEU A 52 15.83 14.01 -19.50
C LEU A 52 15.34 14.22 -20.94
N ILE A 53 15.23 15.46 -21.39
CA ILE A 53 14.90 15.79 -22.78
C ILE A 53 15.99 15.28 -23.72
N ALA A 54 17.25 15.58 -23.39
CA ALA A 54 18.39 15.15 -24.18
C ALA A 54 18.55 13.62 -24.20
N GLU A 55 18.40 12.98 -23.06
CA GLU A 55 18.49 11.52 -22.92
C GLU A 55 17.41 10.78 -23.70
N ASN A 56 16.19 11.32 -23.75
CA ASN A 56 15.06 10.71 -24.45
C ASN A 56 14.83 11.26 -25.85
N GLN A 57 15.70 12.14 -26.34
CA GLN A 57 15.65 12.77 -27.67
C GLN A 57 14.29 13.45 -27.96
N VAL A 58 13.71 14.09 -26.92
CA VAL A 58 12.44 14.82 -27.08
C VAL A 58 12.67 16.07 -27.92
N GLU A 59 11.87 16.25 -28.95
CA GLU A 59 11.91 17.47 -29.76
C GLU A 59 11.19 18.63 -29.05
N VAL A 60 11.86 19.75 -28.83
CA VAL A 60 11.33 20.88 -28.04
C VAL A 60 11.37 22.19 -28.83
N GLY A 61 10.26 22.90 -28.86
CA GLY A 61 10.16 24.31 -29.27
C GLY A 61 10.13 25.21 -28.04
N TYR A 62 11.18 25.98 -27.84
CA TYR A 62 11.28 26.87 -26.68
C TYR A 62 10.73 28.26 -27.01
N ASN A 63 10.13 28.90 -26.02
CA ASN A 63 9.60 30.26 -26.11
C ASN A 63 8.67 30.43 -27.32
N GLU A 64 7.82 29.45 -27.54
CA GLU A 64 6.91 29.34 -28.68
C GLU A 64 5.48 29.48 -28.20
N GLN A 65 4.81 30.58 -28.64
CA GLN A 65 3.45 30.88 -28.19
C GLN A 65 2.41 30.22 -29.10
N VAL A 66 1.53 29.43 -28.50
CA VAL A 66 0.36 28.89 -29.19
C VAL A 66 -0.66 30.00 -29.38
N LEU A 67 -1.01 30.26 -30.64
CA LEU A 67 -1.96 31.31 -31.08
C LEU A 67 -3.34 30.75 -31.36
N GLY A 68 -3.43 29.47 -31.74
CA GLY A 68 -4.68 28.81 -32.08
C GLY A 68 -4.54 27.32 -32.17
N ILE A 69 -5.59 26.60 -31.78
CA ILE A 69 -5.74 25.14 -31.95
C ILE A 69 -7.08 24.92 -32.64
N ASP A 70 -7.07 24.29 -33.81
CA ASP A 70 -8.25 23.96 -34.58
C ASP A 70 -8.27 22.46 -34.96
N TYR A 71 -9.42 21.98 -35.39
CA TYR A 71 -9.58 20.61 -35.85
C TYR A 71 -10.28 20.62 -37.23
N VAL A 72 -9.54 20.17 -38.23
CA VAL A 72 -9.98 20.21 -39.63
C VAL A 72 -9.53 18.91 -40.31
N ASP A 73 -10.43 18.29 -41.06
CA ASP A 73 -10.14 17.09 -41.85
C ASP A 73 -9.43 15.94 -41.04
N ASP A 74 -9.92 15.68 -39.82
CA ASP A 74 -9.41 14.66 -38.91
C ASP A 74 -8.00 14.91 -38.30
N VAL A 75 -7.50 16.14 -38.41
CA VAL A 75 -6.17 16.56 -37.92
C VAL A 75 -6.30 17.78 -37.02
N LEU A 76 -5.52 17.80 -35.93
CA LEU A 76 -5.32 19.00 -35.12
C LEU A 76 -4.34 19.94 -35.82
N LEU A 77 -4.73 21.20 -35.97
CA LEU A 77 -3.87 22.28 -36.43
C LEU A 77 -3.46 23.13 -35.23
N VAL A 78 -2.20 23.09 -34.86
CA VAL A 78 -1.64 23.94 -33.80
C VAL A 78 -0.86 25.06 -34.43
N GLN A 79 -1.41 26.27 -34.37
CA GLN A 79 -0.78 27.48 -34.87
C GLN A 79 -0.01 28.18 -33.77
N THR A 80 1.26 28.45 -34.03
CA THR A 80 2.12 29.21 -33.12
C THR A 80 2.60 30.50 -33.78
N ASP A 81 3.30 31.31 -33.01
CA ASP A 81 3.97 32.51 -33.51
C ASP A 81 5.15 32.18 -34.43
N GLN A 82 5.63 30.94 -34.45
CA GLN A 82 6.74 30.49 -35.27
C GLN A 82 6.28 29.77 -36.55
N ARG A 83 5.28 28.87 -36.44
CA ARG A 83 4.76 28.05 -37.55
C ARG A 83 3.43 27.38 -37.25
N THR A 84 2.92 26.64 -38.22
CA THR A 84 1.75 25.78 -38.03
C THR A 84 2.18 24.30 -38.04
N TYR A 85 1.62 23.53 -37.12
CA TYR A 85 1.82 22.10 -36.99
C TYR A 85 0.52 21.35 -37.24
N GLU A 86 0.62 20.22 -37.93
CA GLU A 86 -0.44 19.20 -37.96
C GLU A 86 -0.13 18.11 -36.97
N ALA A 87 -1.14 17.60 -36.22
CA ALA A 87 -0.95 16.53 -35.28
C ALA A 87 -2.14 15.57 -35.21
N THR A 88 -1.89 14.29 -35.00
CA THR A 88 -2.94 13.30 -34.74
C THR A 88 -3.61 13.57 -33.41
N ALA A 89 -2.86 13.99 -32.40
CA ALA A 89 -3.38 14.36 -31.09
C ALA A 89 -2.58 15.50 -30.44
N GLY A 90 -3.19 16.19 -29.49
CA GLY A 90 -2.57 17.26 -28.72
C GLY A 90 -2.85 17.11 -27.22
N LEU A 91 -1.87 17.46 -26.40
CA LEU A 91 -1.98 17.54 -24.95
C LEU A 91 -1.57 18.93 -24.49
N VAL A 92 -2.44 19.60 -23.74
CA VAL A 92 -2.15 20.88 -23.10
C VAL A 92 -2.00 20.68 -21.61
N ALA A 93 -0.82 20.98 -21.07
CA ALA A 93 -0.45 20.76 -19.68
C ALA A 93 0.42 21.93 -19.15
N THR A 94 -0.11 23.15 -19.27
CA THR A 94 0.61 24.37 -18.89
C THR A 94 0.53 24.63 -17.38
N ARG A 95 1.46 25.44 -16.87
CA ARG A 95 1.53 25.84 -15.46
C ARG A 95 0.54 26.96 -15.16
N TYR A 96 -0.28 26.74 -14.14
CA TYR A 96 -1.10 27.80 -13.56
C TYR A 96 -0.99 27.77 -12.05
N ARG A 97 -0.71 28.93 -11.45
CA ARG A 97 -0.73 29.08 -9.99
C ARG A 97 -2.18 29.07 -9.52
N ASN A 98 -2.49 28.27 -8.49
CA ASN A 98 -3.78 28.37 -7.81
C ASN A 98 -3.89 29.74 -7.10
N PRO A 99 -4.76 30.65 -7.56
CA PRO A 99 -4.87 32.00 -6.99
C PRO A 99 -5.36 31.99 -5.52
N GLU A 100 -6.02 30.92 -5.09
CA GLU A 100 -6.52 30.76 -3.72
C GLU A 100 -5.49 30.10 -2.79
N TRP A 101 -4.37 29.61 -3.33
CA TRP A 101 -3.35 28.97 -2.53
C TRP A 101 -2.63 29.97 -1.62
N THR A 102 -2.55 29.64 -0.35
CA THR A 102 -1.79 30.39 0.65
C THR A 102 -0.76 29.49 1.32
N PRO A 103 0.41 30.02 1.71
CA PRO A 103 1.38 29.24 2.46
C PRO A 103 0.76 28.66 3.74
N PRO A 104 1.13 27.42 4.12
CA PRO A 104 0.58 26.77 5.31
C PRO A 104 0.99 27.44 6.63
N ILE A 105 2.00 28.29 6.61
CA ILE A 105 2.52 29.04 7.75
C ILE A 105 2.68 30.51 7.38
N PRO A 106 2.60 31.46 8.36
CA PRO A 106 2.84 32.86 8.12
C PRO A 106 4.24 33.13 7.61
N LEU A 107 4.36 33.99 6.60
CA LEU A 107 5.66 34.36 6.04
C LEU A 107 6.19 35.64 6.71
N PRO A 108 7.47 35.68 7.07
CA PRO A 108 8.12 36.93 7.46
C PRO A 108 8.24 37.87 6.26
N ALA A 109 8.25 39.17 6.53
CA ALA A 109 8.46 40.17 5.49
C ALA A 109 9.94 40.23 5.11
N SER A 110 10.34 39.41 4.14
CA SER A 110 11.72 39.34 3.66
C SER A 110 11.73 39.02 2.16
N GLU A 111 12.63 39.66 1.42
CA GLU A 111 12.88 39.34 0.00
C GLU A 111 13.54 37.97 -0.19
N LYS A 112 14.08 37.40 0.88
CA LYS A 112 14.70 36.07 0.90
C LYS A 112 13.69 34.94 1.08
N VAL A 113 12.41 35.25 1.33
CA VAL A 113 11.32 34.28 1.44
C VAL A 113 10.32 34.53 0.31
N THR A 114 10.25 33.62 -0.64
CA THR A 114 9.49 33.78 -1.90
C THR A 114 8.48 32.66 -2.08
N ILE A 115 7.57 32.87 -3.03
CA ILE A 115 6.61 31.83 -3.48
C ILE A 115 6.81 31.62 -4.96
N ASP A 116 7.10 30.36 -5.38
CA ASP A 116 7.27 29.94 -6.76
C ASP A 116 8.38 30.64 -7.57
N VAL A 117 9.22 31.43 -6.93
CA VAL A 117 10.27 32.19 -7.60
C VAL A 117 11.59 31.90 -6.92
N LEU A 118 12.53 31.35 -7.69
CA LEU A 118 13.92 31.24 -7.26
C LEU A 118 14.59 32.61 -7.32
N PRO A 119 15.39 32.98 -6.33
CA PRO A 119 16.19 34.20 -6.37
C PRO A 119 17.19 34.17 -7.55
N GLU A 120 17.59 35.34 -8.02
CA GLU A 120 18.66 35.45 -9.02
C GLU A 120 20.04 35.25 -8.38
N GLY A 121 20.93 34.56 -9.06
CA GLY A 121 22.35 34.46 -8.67
C GLY A 121 22.65 33.52 -7.49
N VAL A 122 21.79 32.53 -7.27
CA VAL A 122 21.81 31.57 -6.12
C VAL A 122 23.01 30.59 -6.09
N ARG A 123 24.04 30.84 -6.83
CA ARG A 123 25.19 29.96 -6.85
C ARG A 123 25.91 30.00 -5.50
N ASP A 124 26.15 28.83 -4.93
CA ASP A 124 26.77 28.62 -3.62
C ASP A 124 25.88 29.06 -2.42
N ASP A 125 24.60 29.42 -2.64
CA ASP A 125 23.64 29.70 -1.58
C ASP A 125 22.97 28.42 -1.08
N ASP A 126 22.59 28.41 0.19
CA ASP A 126 21.77 27.34 0.78
C ASP A 126 20.26 27.71 0.69
N ILE A 127 19.49 26.88 0.01
CA ILE A 127 18.06 27.13 -0.26
C ILE A 127 17.21 26.04 0.34
N LEU A 128 16.21 26.43 1.14
CA LEU A 128 15.12 25.56 1.54
C LEU A 128 13.93 25.70 0.61
N ILE A 129 13.51 24.61 -0.01
CA ILE A 129 12.25 24.55 -0.78
C ILE A 129 11.22 23.79 0.06
N ILE A 130 10.02 24.38 0.21
CA ILE A 130 8.93 23.79 0.99
C ILE A 130 7.79 23.43 0.04
N GLY A 131 7.48 22.14 -0.04
CA GLY A 131 6.39 21.62 -0.87
C GLY A 131 6.51 20.14 -1.17
N HIS A 132 5.42 19.52 -1.58
CA HIS A 132 5.31 18.07 -1.78
C HIS A 132 4.77 17.68 -3.17
N THR A 133 4.88 18.56 -4.15
CA THR A 133 4.34 18.39 -5.50
C THR A 133 5.44 18.30 -6.54
N ASN A 134 5.07 17.95 -7.79
CA ASN A 134 5.99 18.00 -8.93
C ASN A 134 6.70 19.36 -9.06
N HIS A 135 5.96 20.44 -8.76
CA HIS A 135 6.51 21.80 -8.85
C HIS A 135 7.63 22.05 -7.83
N ALA A 136 7.51 21.52 -6.61
CA ALA A 136 8.57 21.60 -5.61
C ALA A 136 9.86 20.91 -6.09
N VAL A 137 9.72 19.75 -6.75
CA VAL A 137 10.85 19.02 -7.33
C VAL A 137 11.45 19.78 -8.53
N GLU A 138 10.63 20.41 -9.35
CA GLU A 138 11.09 21.26 -10.47
C GLU A 138 11.94 22.42 -9.95
N LEU A 139 11.47 23.15 -8.93
CA LEU A 139 12.23 24.23 -8.30
C LEU A 139 13.54 23.73 -7.66
N ALA A 140 13.49 22.58 -6.98
CA ALA A 140 14.67 21.97 -6.38
C ALA A 140 15.72 21.60 -7.44
N ALA A 141 15.30 21.05 -8.56
CA ALA A 141 16.20 20.71 -9.66
C ALA A 141 16.79 21.97 -10.33
N GLU A 142 15.99 23.01 -10.52
CA GLU A 142 16.42 24.29 -11.08
C GLU A 142 17.45 24.97 -10.19
N ALA A 143 17.20 25.08 -8.88
CA ALA A 143 18.12 25.66 -7.91
C ALA A 143 19.44 24.86 -7.85
N THR A 144 19.35 23.53 -7.85
CA THR A 144 20.52 22.65 -7.87
C THR A 144 21.33 22.82 -9.18
N ALA A 145 20.66 22.97 -10.32
CA ALA A 145 21.32 23.23 -11.60
C ALA A 145 22.01 24.59 -11.62
N ALA A 146 21.47 25.59 -10.92
CA ALA A 146 22.10 26.90 -10.74
C ALA A 146 23.31 26.88 -9.79
N GLY A 147 23.56 25.79 -9.08
CA GLY A 147 24.69 25.58 -8.19
C GLY A 147 24.43 25.85 -6.73
N ALA A 148 23.18 25.93 -6.30
CA ALA A 148 22.78 26.07 -4.91
C ALA A 148 22.89 24.75 -4.14
N GLY A 149 23.12 24.84 -2.82
CA GLY A 149 22.87 23.76 -1.86
C GLY A 149 21.37 23.69 -1.57
N VAL A 150 20.71 22.56 -1.85
CA VAL A 150 19.25 22.51 -1.81
C VAL A 150 18.76 21.49 -0.79
N VAL A 151 17.87 21.95 0.11
CA VAL A 151 17.08 21.11 1.00
C VAL A 151 15.60 21.23 0.58
N LEU A 152 14.94 20.11 0.32
CA LEU A 152 13.51 20.02 0.02
C LEU A 152 12.76 19.52 1.26
N ALA A 153 12.03 20.39 1.94
CA ALA A 153 11.12 20.02 3.01
C ALA A 153 9.79 19.55 2.40
N ALA A 154 9.67 18.25 2.26
CA ALA A 154 8.61 17.59 1.51
C ALA A 154 7.67 16.79 2.41
N GLY A 155 7.30 17.35 3.56
CA GLY A 155 6.44 16.66 4.52
C GLY A 155 5.11 16.23 3.90
N GLY A 156 4.92 14.91 3.84
CA GLY A 156 3.73 14.32 3.20
C GLY A 156 3.88 14.02 1.71
N LEU A 157 5.04 14.27 1.11
CA LEU A 157 5.32 13.86 -0.26
C LEU A 157 5.07 12.36 -0.42
N ASP A 158 4.20 12.01 -1.32
CA ASP A 158 4.05 10.64 -1.82
C ASP A 158 4.76 10.52 -3.17
N PRO A 159 5.93 9.85 -3.22
CA PRO A 159 6.64 9.69 -4.48
C PRO A 159 5.82 9.02 -5.58
N ALA A 160 4.80 8.24 -5.19
CA ALA A 160 3.90 7.60 -6.14
C ALA A 160 2.96 8.59 -6.86
N GLN A 161 2.81 9.79 -6.33
CA GLN A 161 2.01 10.86 -6.94
C GLN A 161 2.85 11.81 -7.81
N LEU A 162 4.17 11.68 -7.76
CA LEU A 162 5.03 12.46 -8.65
C LEU A 162 4.94 11.95 -10.09
N ALA A 163 5.02 12.87 -11.03
CA ALA A 163 5.22 12.51 -12.43
C ALA A 163 6.55 11.74 -12.59
N PRO A 164 6.62 10.70 -13.45
CA PRO A 164 7.82 9.87 -13.59
C PRO A 164 9.12 10.64 -13.84
N ALA A 165 9.05 11.76 -14.57
CA ALA A 165 10.22 12.61 -14.79
C ALA A 165 10.67 13.33 -13.51
N ALA A 166 9.73 13.85 -12.70
CA ALA A 166 10.03 14.51 -11.44
C ALA A 166 10.68 13.55 -10.46
N ASP A 167 10.11 12.36 -10.34
CA ASP A 167 10.63 11.33 -9.49
C ASP A 167 12.02 10.84 -9.92
N THR A 168 12.22 10.59 -11.21
CA THR A 168 13.53 10.21 -11.76
C THR A 168 14.58 11.28 -11.45
N MET A 169 14.23 12.55 -11.60
CA MET A 169 15.15 13.65 -11.33
C MET A 169 15.46 13.78 -9.85
N MET A 170 14.45 13.74 -8.98
CA MET A 170 14.64 13.84 -7.55
C MET A 170 15.59 12.74 -7.03
N ARG A 171 15.39 11.48 -7.45
CA ARG A 171 16.30 10.39 -7.09
C ARG A 171 17.71 10.58 -7.57
N ARG A 172 17.87 11.03 -8.82
CA ARG A 172 19.19 11.31 -9.39
C ARG A 172 19.94 12.31 -8.52
N LEU A 173 19.30 13.43 -8.16
CA LEU A 173 19.90 14.47 -7.35
C LEU A 173 20.23 14.01 -5.93
N GLU A 174 19.38 13.16 -5.30
CA GLU A 174 19.69 12.55 -4.00
C GLU A 174 20.88 11.58 -4.09
N GLN A 175 20.92 10.70 -5.10
CA GLN A 175 22.04 9.78 -5.32
C GLN A 175 23.37 10.51 -5.56
N GLU A 176 23.33 11.62 -6.29
CA GLU A 176 24.46 12.51 -6.52
C GLU A 176 24.84 13.37 -5.29
N ARG A 177 24.05 13.30 -4.22
CA ARG A 177 24.19 14.13 -3.00
C ARG A 177 24.11 15.64 -3.26
N ARG A 178 23.32 16.01 -4.25
CA ARG A 178 23.08 17.41 -4.65
C ARG A 178 21.77 17.96 -4.13
N LEU A 179 20.89 17.09 -3.60
CA LEU A 179 19.62 17.41 -3.00
C LEU A 179 19.47 16.62 -1.70
N THR A 180 19.07 17.30 -0.64
CA THR A 180 18.64 16.66 0.62
C THR A 180 17.14 16.76 0.71
N VAL A 181 16.42 15.62 0.87
CA VAL A 181 14.95 15.61 0.99
C VAL A 181 14.56 15.25 2.42
N LEU A 182 13.77 16.14 3.05
CA LEU A 182 13.20 15.94 4.38
C LEU A 182 11.74 15.48 4.21
N TYR A 183 11.53 14.17 4.06
CA TYR A 183 10.22 13.57 3.73
C TYR A 183 9.13 13.74 4.80
N ARG A 184 9.51 14.09 6.03
CA ARG A 184 8.58 14.18 7.15
C ARG A 184 8.54 15.55 7.79
N ALA A 185 9.48 16.38 7.45
CA ALA A 185 9.63 17.68 8.05
C ALA A 185 9.00 18.74 7.14
N VAL A 186 8.10 19.51 7.74
CA VAL A 186 7.67 20.82 7.24
C VAL A 186 7.97 21.79 8.38
N PRO A 187 8.58 22.96 8.12
CA PRO A 187 8.75 23.93 9.17
C PRO A 187 7.41 24.35 9.77
N ASP A 188 7.36 24.51 11.08
CA ASP A 188 6.19 25.00 11.79
C ASP A 188 6.16 26.54 11.84
N GLU A 189 7.33 27.14 11.74
CA GLU A 189 7.51 28.60 11.77
C GLU A 189 8.77 28.98 10.97
N ILE A 190 8.76 30.17 10.37
CA ILE A 190 9.93 30.80 9.77
C ILE A 190 10.17 32.13 10.45
N GLY A 191 11.32 32.24 11.09
CA GLY A 191 11.84 33.46 11.67
C GLY A 191 12.93 34.11 10.82
N LEU A 192 13.45 35.22 11.27
CA LEU A 192 14.62 35.91 10.69
C LEU A 192 15.66 36.14 11.79
N ILE A 193 16.90 35.77 11.52
CA ILE A 193 18.06 36.12 12.35
C ILE A 193 19.04 36.88 11.48
N ASP A 194 19.35 38.12 11.82
CA ASP A 194 20.24 38.99 11.06
C ASP A 194 19.94 39.03 9.56
N GLU A 195 18.64 39.09 9.21
CA GLU A 195 18.09 39.09 7.85
C GLU A 195 18.11 37.72 7.13
N PHE A 196 18.63 36.66 7.75
CA PHE A 196 18.59 35.31 7.18
C PHE A 196 17.37 34.53 7.70
N PRO A 197 16.67 33.82 6.81
CA PRO A 197 15.54 33.01 7.21
C PRO A 197 16.00 31.76 7.98
N LEU A 198 15.35 31.54 9.13
CA LEU A 198 15.53 30.36 9.95
C LEU A 198 14.25 29.55 9.96
N ALA A 199 14.32 28.29 9.54
CA ALA A 199 13.22 27.36 9.59
C ALA A 199 13.23 26.59 10.93
N TYR A 200 12.14 26.72 11.69
CA TYR A 200 11.92 26.01 12.95
C TYR A 200 11.12 24.74 12.72
N PHE A 201 11.64 23.62 13.19
CA PHE A 201 10.98 22.32 13.08
C PHE A 201 10.61 21.80 14.47
N ASN A 202 9.33 21.54 14.73
CA ASN A 202 8.87 20.91 15.97
C ASN A 202 9.18 19.40 16.05
N ASP A 203 9.83 18.86 15.04
CA ASP A 203 10.33 17.51 15.02
C ASP A 203 11.65 17.42 15.80
N ARG A 204 11.71 16.53 16.80
CA ARG A 204 12.92 16.30 17.61
C ARG A 204 14.14 15.82 16.82
N ARG A 205 13.97 15.47 15.55
CA ARG A 205 15.00 14.88 14.68
C ARG A 205 15.58 15.87 13.68
N THR A 206 14.80 16.86 13.32
CA THR A 206 15.22 17.91 12.39
C THR A 206 15.62 19.13 13.21
N PRO A 207 16.90 19.53 13.21
CA PRO A 207 17.33 20.76 13.87
C PRO A 207 16.73 21.98 13.17
N ASP A 208 16.65 23.09 13.88
CA ASP A 208 16.38 24.38 13.26
C ASP A 208 17.53 24.72 12.30
N LEU A 209 17.19 25.13 11.08
CA LEU A 209 18.16 25.34 10.01
C LEU A 209 18.06 26.76 9.45
N GLU A 210 19.19 27.42 9.32
CA GLU A 210 19.35 28.72 8.67
C GLU A 210 19.64 28.54 7.19
N PHE A 211 19.04 29.37 6.34
CA PHE A 211 19.19 29.34 4.89
C PHE A 211 19.41 30.76 4.35
N ASP A 212 20.05 30.85 3.18
CA ASP A 212 20.15 32.09 2.45
C ASP A 212 18.79 32.50 1.89
N HIS A 213 18.01 31.49 1.45
CA HIS A 213 16.68 31.69 0.87
C HIS A 213 15.70 30.57 1.25
N ILE A 214 14.42 30.91 1.38
CA ILE A 214 13.33 29.93 1.51
C ILE A 214 12.33 30.17 0.38
N VAL A 215 11.98 29.10 -0.33
CA VAL A 215 11.02 29.13 -1.45
C VAL A 215 9.86 28.21 -1.16
N PHE A 216 8.65 28.74 -1.12
CA PHE A 216 7.43 27.95 -1.04
C PHE A 216 6.97 27.55 -2.47
N ALA A 217 6.84 26.25 -2.71
CA ALA A 217 6.25 25.74 -3.93
C ALA A 217 4.73 25.66 -3.77
N SER A 218 3.98 26.47 -4.51
CA SER A 218 2.53 26.46 -4.46
C SER A 218 1.96 25.21 -5.15
N GLU A 219 0.76 24.82 -4.74
CA GLU A 219 -0.04 23.89 -5.53
C GLU A 219 -0.45 24.53 -6.84
N ARG A 220 -0.32 23.76 -7.94
CA ARG A 220 -0.65 24.22 -9.28
C ARG A 220 -2.02 23.70 -9.71
N CYS A 221 -2.78 24.54 -10.39
CA CYS A 221 -4.01 24.14 -11.08
C CYS A 221 -3.86 24.28 -12.60
N THR A 222 -4.78 23.68 -13.36
CA THR A 222 -4.88 23.87 -14.80
C THR A 222 -5.50 25.22 -15.14
N PRO A 223 -5.17 25.79 -16.32
CA PRO A 223 -5.85 26.98 -16.81
C PRO A 223 -7.34 26.71 -17.02
N SER A 224 -8.14 27.75 -16.89
CA SER A 224 -9.53 27.72 -17.34
C SER A 224 -9.59 27.35 -18.84
N LEU A 225 -10.45 26.41 -19.21
CA LEU A 225 -10.66 26.05 -20.62
C LEU A 225 -11.06 27.26 -21.48
N ALA A 226 -11.63 28.31 -20.87
CA ALA A 226 -12.02 29.54 -21.52
C ALA A 226 -10.82 30.40 -21.98
N ASP A 227 -9.65 30.19 -21.40
CA ASP A 227 -8.44 30.98 -21.72
C ASP A 227 -7.56 30.32 -22.81
N LEU A 228 -7.94 29.12 -23.25
CA LEU A 228 -7.20 28.40 -24.29
C LEU A 228 -7.59 28.88 -25.67
N PRO A 229 -6.61 29.10 -26.56
CA PRO A 229 -6.88 29.51 -27.93
C PRO A 229 -7.31 28.34 -28.83
N ALA A 230 -8.29 27.54 -28.37
CA ALA A 230 -8.79 26.37 -29.09
C ALA A 230 -10.21 26.61 -29.60
N THR A 231 -10.48 26.17 -30.83
CA THR A 231 -11.82 26.25 -31.42
C THR A 231 -12.76 25.23 -30.77
N PRO A 232 -14.09 25.43 -30.79
CA PRO A 232 -15.06 24.43 -30.37
C PRO A 232 -14.85 23.07 -31.05
N ALA A 233 -14.51 23.06 -32.35
CA ALA A 233 -14.24 21.83 -33.08
C ALA A 233 -13.04 21.07 -32.52
N ALA A 234 -11.95 21.76 -32.14
CA ALA A 234 -10.80 21.15 -31.47
C ALA A 234 -11.17 20.61 -30.08
N MET A 235 -11.96 21.35 -29.30
CA MET A 235 -12.40 20.96 -27.96
C MET A 235 -13.31 19.70 -27.96
N GLU A 236 -14.10 19.53 -29.02
CA GLU A 236 -15.04 18.40 -29.16
C GLU A 236 -14.43 17.20 -29.91
N SER A 237 -13.21 17.33 -30.45
CA SER A 237 -12.62 16.38 -31.41
C SER A 237 -12.20 15.02 -30.81
N ASN A 238 -12.14 14.86 -29.50
CA ASN A 238 -11.47 13.72 -28.82
C ASN A 238 -9.97 13.54 -29.21
N ARG A 239 -9.38 14.57 -29.84
CA ARG A 239 -7.96 14.61 -30.23
C ARG A 239 -7.16 15.59 -29.39
N LEU A 240 -7.83 16.55 -28.75
CA LEU A 240 -7.22 17.50 -27.83
C LEU A 240 -7.51 17.12 -26.39
N TRP A 241 -6.46 16.93 -25.61
CA TRP A 241 -6.49 16.46 -24.24
C TRP A 241 -5.89 17.50 -23.28
N PHE A 242 -6.31 17.46 -22.02
CA PHE A 242 -5.88 18.44 -21.01
C PHE A 242 -5.33 17.72 -19.80
N GLY A 243 -4.13 18.12 -19.36
CA GLY A 243 -3.52 17.64 -18.13
C GLY A 243 -3.92 18.50 -16.94
N GLY A 244 -4.42 17.88 -15.88
CA GLY A 244 -4.86 18.51 -14.63
C GLY A 244 -6.39 18.64 -14.52
N VAL A 245 -6.87 19.23 -13.43
CA VAL A 245 -8.31 19.41 -13.16
C VAL A 245 -8.81 20.71 -13.78
N PRO A 246 -9.78 20.69 -14.69
CA PRO A 246 -10.41 21.93 -15.16
C PRO A 246 -11.24 22.56 -14.03
N GLU A 247 -11.08 23.86 -13.80
CA GLU A 247 -12.08 24.62 -13.04
C GLU A 247 -13.43 24.55 -13.79
N GLY A 248 -14.44 23.94 -13.17
CA GLY A 248 -15.79 23.93 -13.72
C GLY A 248 -16.48 22.58 -13.84
N GLY A 249 -16.07 21.57 -13.09
CA GLY A 249 -16.92 20.42 -12.76
C GLY A 249 -17.36 19.54 -13.93
N GLY A 250 -16.45 18.97 -14.66
CA GLY A 250 -16.67 17.74 -15.41
C GLY A 250 -15.98 16.60 -14.68
N GLU A 251 -16.62 15.42 -14.60
CA GLU A 251 -16.05 14.20 -14.03
C GLU A 251 -14.86 13.68 -14.86
N ILE A 252 -13.75 14.40 -14.88
CA ILE A 252 -12.46 13.85 -15.27
C ILE A 252 -11.73 13.62 -13.95
N PRO A 253 -11.36 12.38 -13.61
CA PRO A 253 -10.57 12.11 -12.41
C PRO A 253 -9.33 13.00 -12.39
N ASN A 254 -8.86 13.38 -11.20
CA ASN A 254 -7.57 14.03 -10.95
C ASN A 254 -6.44 13.20 -11.58
N ALA A 255 -6.30 13.24 -12.89
CA ALA A 255 -5.30 12.52 -13.62
C ALA A 255 -4.21 13.52 -13.99
N ASP A 256 -3.00 13.31 -13.49
CA ASP A 256 -1.82 14.03 -13.95
C ASP A 256 -1.67 13.90 -15.47
N SER A 257 -1.06 14.88 -16.09
CA SER A 257 -0.87 14.96 -17.55
C SER A 257 -0.29 13.68 -18.18
N TRP A 258 0.53 12.94 -17.44
CA TRP A 258 1.12 11.67 -17.87
C TRP A 258 0.13 10.48 -17.79
N GLN A 259 -0.85 10.50 -16.88
CA GLN A 259 -1.92 9.49 -16.83
C GLN A 259 -2.87 9.67 -18.02
N ILE A 260 -3.07 10.90 -18.46
CA ILE A 260 -3.84 11.22 -19.65
C ILE A 260 -3.18 10.66 -20.90
N ALA A 261 -1.84 10.62 -20.97
CA ALA A 261 -1.13 10.00 -22.09
C ALA A 261 -1.57 8.56 -22.35
N THR A 262 -1.87 7.78 -21.30
CA THR A 262 -2.38 6.40 -21.42
C THR A 262 -3.75 6.35 -22.09
N LEU A 263 -4.67 7.23 -21.64
CA LEU A 263 -6.02 7.32 -22.20
C LEU A 263 -5.97 7.81 -23.65
N MET A 264 -5.13 8.80 -23.92
CA MET A 264 -4.91 9.36 -25.24
C MET A 264 -4.29 8.32 -26.20
N ALA A 265 -3.33 7.52 -25.74
CA ALA A 265 -2.74 6.44 -26.52
C ALA A 265 -3.82 5.43 -26.96
N ALA A 266 -4.65 4.98 -26.04
CA ALA A 266 -5.73 4.04 -26.35
C ALA A 266 -6.76 4.63 -27.33
N ALA A 267 -7.08 5.92 -27.20
CA ALA A 267 -8.10 6.57 -28.00
C ALA A 267 -7.60 7.01 -29.39
N CYS A 268 -6.39 7.54 -29.47
CA CYS A 268 -5.85 8.19 -30.68
C CYS A 268 -4.87 7.31 -31.46
N PHE A 269 -4.23 6.36 -30.78
CA PHE A 269 -3.14 5.53 -31.34
C PHE A 269 -3.35 4.04 -31.06
N PRO A 270 -4.44 3.41 -31.53
CA PRO A 270 -4.80 2.03 -31.21
C PRO A 270 -3.78 0.98 -31.69
N SER A 271 -2.83 1.35 -32.52
CA SER A 271 -1.76 0.48 -33.01
C SER A 271 -0.51 0.48 -32.12
N LEU A 272 -0.42 1.38 -31.14
CA LEU A 272 0.66 1.36 -30.18
C LEU A 272 0.51 0.18 -29.24
N GLU A 273 1.65 -0.37 -28.79
CA GLU A 273 1.61 -1.23 -27.61
C GLU A 273 0.93 -0.46 -26.48
N PRO A 274 0.05 -1.13 -25.70
CA PRO A 274 -0.59 -0.47 -24.59
C PRO A 274 0.50 0.21 -23.77
N ILE A 275 0.44 1.53 -23.66
CA ILE A 275 1.18 2.22 -22.63
C ILE A 275 0.56 1.66 -21.37
N GLU A 276 1.24 0.68 -20.76
CA GLU A 276 0.90 0.37 -19.37
C GLU A 276 0.98 1.71 -18.66
N PRO A 277 -0.10 2.15 -17.98
CA PRO A 277 0.03 3.28 -17.10
C PRO A 277 1.27 2.96 -16.28
N PRO A 278 2.29 3.82 -16.25
CA PRO A 278 3.42 3.55 -15.41
C PRO A 278 2.77 3.18 -14.12
N SER A 279 2.98 1.95 -13.71
CA SER A 279 2.27 1.38 -12.59
C SER A 279 2.71 2.14 -11.34
N VAL A 280 2.33 3.40 -11.29
CA VAL A 280 2.48 4.33 -10.18
C VAL A 280 1.85 3.70 -8.95
N VAL A 281 0.81 2.93 -9.19
CA VAL A 281 0.25 2.03 -8.19
C VAL A 281 1.12 0.79 -7.98
N ARG A 282 1.92 0.35 -8.97
CA ARG A 282 2.61 -0.94 -8.93
C ARG A 282 4.11 -0.87 -8.67
N ARG A 283 4.78 0.21 -9.01
CA ARG A 283 6.15 0.46 -8.62
C ARG A 283 6.19 1.78 -7.87
N ARG A 284 6.01 1.68 -6.56
CA ARG A 284 6.43 2.78 -5.70
C ARG A 284 7.84 3.10 -6.06
N VAL A 285 7.99 4.27 -6.56
CA VAL A 285 9.27 4.83 -6.80
C VAL A 285 9.93 4.97 -5.44
N ARG A 286 10.97 4.18 -5.24
CA ARG A 286 11.61 4.06 -3.95
C ARG A 286 12.69 5.10 -3.84
N HIS A 287 12.47 6.04 -2.97
CA HIS A 287 13.57 6.76 -2.36
C HIS A 287 14.22 5.83 -1.34
N GLU A 288 15.25 5.08 -1.75
CA GLU A 288 15.87 4.05 -0.90
C GLU A 288 16.33 4.62 0.43
N GLY A 289 16.82 5.86 0.45
CA GLY A 289 17.20 6.56 1.68
C GLY A 289 16.03 6.72 2.64
N ALA A 290 14.89 7.29 2.17
CA ALA A 290 13.70 7.50 2.99
C ALA A 290 13.10 6.18 3.48
N ILE A 291 13.07 5.16 2.63
CA ILE A 291 12.58 3.83 3.03
C ILE A 291 13.51 3.22 4.08
N THR A 292 14.82 3.40 3.95
CA THR A 292 15.79 2.92 4.95
C THR A 292 15.54 3.58 6.31
N GLU A 293 15.39 4.90 6.35
CA GLU A 293 15.05 5.63 7.59
C GLU A 293 13.74 5.16 8.20
N LEU A 294 12.70 4.97 7.37
CA LEU A 294 11.40 4.46 7.83
C LEU A 294 11.50 3.05 8.40
N ARG A 295 12.31 2.19 7.79
CA ARG A 295 12.55 0.84 8.31
C ARG A 295 13.32 0.86 9.63
N GLU A 296 14.37 1.68 9.73
CA GLU A 296 15.14 1.85 10.96
C GLU A 296 14.30 2.41 12.12
N GLU A 297 13.37 3.33 11.80
CA GLU A 297 12.49 3.90 12.81
C GLU A 297 11.42 2.91 13.30
N HIS A 298 10.84 2.16 12.38
CA HIS A 298 9.63 1.40 12.68
C HIS A 298 9.85 -0.09 12.86
N TYR A 299 10.88 -0.67 12.22
CA TYR A 299 11.07 -2.11 12.26
C TYR A 299 11.99 -2.51 13.40
N ASN A 300 11.52 -3.46 14.19
CA ASN A 300 12.14 -3.91 15.41
C ASN A 300 12.28 -5.44 15.49
N ALA A 301 12.09 -6.11 14.35
CA ALA A 301 12.19 -7.56 14.25
C ALA A 301 12.70 -7.99 12.89
N THR A 302 13.21 -9.22 12.80
CA THR A 302 13.74 -9.83 11.58
C THR A 302 12.98 -11.11 11.26
N ILE A 303 12.68 -11.32 9.99
CA ILE A 303 12.11 -12.57 9.47
C ILE A 303 13.22 -13.62 9.46
N THR A 304 13.07 -14.68 10.24
CA THR A 304 14.05 -15.78 10.38
C THR A 304 13.68 -17.01 9.58
N ALA A 305 12.38 -17.21 9.31
CA ALA A 305 11.89 -18.24 8.39
C ALA A 305 10.70 -17.71 7.58
N PHE A 306 10.63 -18.10 6.33
CA PHE A 306 9.55 -17.77 5.41
C PHE A 306 9.30 -18.98 4.51
N GLU A 307 8.42 -19.87 4.96
CA GLU A 307 8.16 -21.14 4.31
C GLU A 307 6.85 -21.08 3.54
N GLN A 308 6.94 -21.06 2.22
CA GLN A 308 5.77 -21.11 1.36
C GLN A 308 5.19 -22.53 1.33
N ARG A 309 3.93 -22.68 1.69
CA ARG A 309 3.19 -23.95 1.58
C ARG A 309 2.57 -24.10 0.19
N HIS A 310 2.01 -23.02 -0.33
CA HIS A 310 1.61 -22.83 -1.73
C HIS A 310 1.56 -21.32 -2.06
N SER A 311 1.07 -20.93 -3.26
CA SER A 311 1.08 -19.53 -3.75
C SER A 311 0.53 -18.52 -2.74
N ASP A 312 -0.44 -18.92 -1.92
CA ASP A 312 -1.22 -18.01 -1.09
C ASP A 312 -1.07 -18.30 0.41
N LEU A 313 -0.15 -19.19 0.83
CA LEU A 313 -0.07 -19.66 2.21
C LEU A 313 1.38 -19.83 2.66
N TRP A 314 1.72 -19.21 3.79
CA TRP A 314 3.07 -19.22 4.37
C TRP A 314 3.08 -19.50 5.86
N VAL A 315 4.18 -20.11 6.32
CA VAL A 315 4.60 -20.09 7.71
C VAL A 315 5.74 -19.09 7.83
N LEU A 316 5.56 -18.10 8.69
CA LEU A 316 6.48 -16.99 8.92
C LEU A 316 7.00 -17.04 10.35
N ARG A 317 8.34 -16.97 10.56
CA ARG A 317 8.93 -16.76 11.87
C ARG A 317 9.60 -15.42 11.97
N VAL A 318 9.43 -14.79 13.11
CA VAL A 318 9.92 -13.45 13.38
C VAL A 318 10.63 -13.40 14.71
N ARG A 319 11.87 -12.89 14.71
CA ARG A 319 12.66 -12.65 15.91
C ARG A 319 12.71 -11.16 16.22
N PRO A 320 12.27 -10.69 17.41
CA PRO A 320 12.44 -9.31 17.84
C PRO A 320 13.92 -8.99 18.10
N ASP A 321 14.29 -7.73 17.93
CA ASP A 321 15.66 -7.26 18.23
C ASP A 321 15.91 -7.23 19.74
N VAL A 322 14.87 -6.93 20.49
CA VAL A 322 14.88 -6.83 21.96
C VAL A 322 13.56 -7.31 22.50
N GLY A 323 13.59 -8.04 23.59
CA GLY A 323 12.40 -8.45 24.30
C GLY A 323 12.25 -9.97 24.39
N ASP A 324 11.26 -10.37 25.15
CA ASP A 324 10.87 -11.75 25.39
C ASP A 324 9.63 -12.06 24.54
N THR A 325 9.66 -13.17 23.84
CA THR A 325 8.53 -13.69 23.04
C THR A 325 7.67 -14.66 23.82
N SER A 326 7.88 -14.78 25.13
CA SER A 326 7.06 -15.64 25.99
C SER A 326 5.58 -15.29 25.87
N HIS A 327 4.80 -16.30 25.62
CA HIS A 327 3.35 -16.17 25.44
C HIS A 327 2.61 -17.42 25.91
N GLN A 328 1.32 -17.27 26.10
CA GLN A 328 0.44 -18.41 26.31
C GLN A 328 -0.11 -18.90 24.96
N PRO A 329 -0.20 -20.21 24.74
CA PRO A 329 -0.86 -20.76 23.57
C PRO A 329 -2.23 -20.14 23.31
N GLY A 330 -2.45 -19.69 22.07
CA GLY A 330 -3.67 -19.01 21.66
C GLY A 330 -3.61 -17.48 21.64
N GLN A 331 -2.57 -16.87 22.20
CA GLN A 331 -2.37 -15.44 22.14
C GLN A 331 -1.92 -14.98 20.74
N TYR A 332 -2.04 -13.68 20.48
CA TYR A 332 -1.65 -13.04 19.22
C TYR A 332 -0.63 -11.93 19.42
N ALA A 333 0.09 -11.62 18.35
CA ALA A 333 0.94 -10.45 18.23
C ALA A 333 0.60 -9.63 16.98
N SER A 334 0.98 -8.35 16.98
CA SER A 334 0.74 -7.47 15.85
C SER A 334 1.95 -7.49 14.92
N LEU A 335 1.76 -7.88 13.66
CA LEU A 335 2.73 -7.71 12.59
C LEU A 335 2.44 -6.44 11.78
N GLY A 336 3.50 -5.83 11.25
CA GLY A 336 3.34 -4.63 10.43
C GLY A 336 4.40 -4.43 9.38
N LEU A 337 3.99 -3.84 8.26
CA LEU A 337 4.84 -3.32 7.21
C LEU A 337 4.37 -1.91 6.85
N GLY A 338 5.28 -1.10 6.34
CA GLY A 338 4.91 0.22 5.87
C GLY A 338 4.18 0.18 4.52
N PHE A 339 3.37 1.21 4.28
CA PHE A 339 2.82 1.42 2.93
C PHE A 339 3.93 1.63 1.88
N TRP A 340 5.15 1.97 2.31
CA TRP A 340 6.35 2.09 1.46
C TRP A 340 6.93 0.77 0.97
N GLU A 341 6.48 -0.37 1.51
CA GLU A 341 6.97 -1.68 1.07
C GLU A 341 6.33 -2.12 -0.25
N ASP A 342 7.07 -2.91 -1.01
CA ASP A 342 6.51 -3.58 -2.19
C ASP A 342 5.33 -4.47 -1.82
N ARG A 343 4.47 -4.66 -2.78
CA ARG A 343 3.36 -5.59 -2.72
C ARG A 343 3.25 -6.37 -4.02
N LEU A 344 2.45 -7.42 -4.01
CA LEU A 344 2.11 -8.14 -5.23
C LEU A 344 1.32 -7.24 -6.18
N ASP A 345 1.64 -7.29 -7.48
CA ASP A 345 1.09 -6.42 -8.51
C ASP A 345 -0.42 -6.58 -8.73
N ASP A 346 -0.95 -7.80 -8.55
CA ASP A 346 -2.35 -8.12 -8.82
C ASP A 346 -3.34 -7.69 -7.72
N TYR A 347 -2.84 -7.00 -6.70
CA TYR A 347 -3.67 -6.58 -5.56
C TYR A 347 -3.86 -5.07 -5.53
N ALA A 348 -5.11 -4.61 -5.46
CA ALA A 348 -5.43 -3.20 -5.27
C ALA A 348 -4.82 -2.66 -3.97
N ASP A 349 -4.42 -1.39 -3.94
CA ASP A 349 -3.96 -0.73 -2.71
C ASP A 349 -5.11 0.07 -2.10
N PRO A 350 -5.50 -0.19 -0.84
CA PRO A 350 -6.60 0.52 -0.22
C PRO A 350 -6.18 1.94 0.14
N GLY A 351 -6.35 2.89 -0.79
CA GLY A 351 -6.20 4.33 -0.60
C GLY A 351 -4.98 4.72 0.23
N ILE A 352 -3.86 4.98 -0.44
CA ILE A 352 -2.60 5.35 0.24
C ILE A 352 -2.40 6.86 0.36
N ASP A 353 -3.32 7.66 -0.19
CA ASP A 353 -3.21 9.11 -0.21
C ASP A 353 -2.82 9.66 1.16
N GLY A 354 -1.66 10.29 1.23
CA GLY A 354 -1.07 10.80 2.46
C GLY A 354 -0.70 9.75 3.53
N LYS A 355 -0.69 8.44 3.21
CA LYS A 355 -0.40 7.36 4.17
C LYS A 355 0.87 6.56 3.87
N TRP A 356 1.56 6.86 2.77
CA TRP A 356 2.71 6.06 2.33
C TRP A 356 3.80 5.87 3.40
N HIS A 357 3.96 6.85 4.31
CA HIS A 357 4.90 6.82 5.43
C HIS A 357 4.37 6.12 6.68
N LYS A 358 3.14 5.57 6.65
CA LYS A 358 2.51 4.94 7.82
C LYS A 358 2.70 3.43 7.83
N LEU A 359 2.69 2.87 9.04
CA LEU A 359 2.63 1.43 9.24
C LEU A 359 1.20 0.90 9.06
N ILE A 360 1.09 -0.19 8.33
CA ILE A 360 -0.05 -1.09 8.33
C ILE A 360 0.20 -2.14 9.39
N ARG A 361 -0.72 -2.31 10.32
CA ARG A 361 -0.59 -3.30 11.40
C ARG A 361 -1.83 -4.19 11.42
N ARG A 362 -1.62 -5.49 11.62
CA ARG A 362 -2.69 -6.48 11.83
C ARG A 362 -2.26 -7.46 12.92
N SER A 363 -3.25 -7.92 13.68
CA SER A 363 -3.05 -8.96 14.68
C SER A 363 -3.06 -10.32 14.00
N TYR A 364 -2.15 -11.19 14.43
CA TYR A 364 -2.05 -12.58 13.99
C TYR A 364 -1.88 -13.47 15.19
N SER A 365 -2.67 -14.53 15.28
CA SER A 365 -2.51 -15.53 16.32
C SER A 365 -1.19 -16.26 16.15
N ILE A 366 -0.52 -16.49 17.26
CA ILE A 366 0.78 -17.15 17.30
C ILE A 366 0.56 -18.65 17.12
N SER A 367 1.15 -19.17 16.05
CA SER A 367 1.23 -20.61 15.78
C SER A 367 2.46 -21.21 16.45
N HIS A 368 2.67 -22.49 16.24
CA HIS A 368 3.83 -23.18 16.79
C HIS A 368 4.24 -24.35 15.91
N SER A 369 5.52 -24.48 15.63
CA SER A 369 6.05 -25.70 15.05
C SER A 369 5.83 -26.86 16.01
N MET A 370 5.18 -27.91 15.56
CA MET A 370 4.81 -29.04 16.43
C MET A 370 6.01 -29.89 16.83
N PHE A 371 7.02 -29.95 15.97
CA PHE A 371 8.20 -30.77 16.16
C PHE A 371 9.49 -29.98 15.94
N GLU A 372 10.49 -30.31 16.73
CA GLU A 372 11.88 -29.94 16.43
C GLU A 372 12.46 -30.77 15.29
N GLY A 373 13.60 -30.33 14.73
CA GLY A 373 14.37 -31.11 13.75
C GLY A 373 14.82 -32.49 14.26
N SER A 374 14.92 -32.67 15.58
CA SER A 374 15.16 -33.94 16.26
C SER A 374 13.96 -34.90 16.23
N GLY A 375 12.76 -34.38 15.91
CA GLY A 375 11.50 -35.09 15.90
C GLY A 375 10.81 -35.17 17.27
N TYR A 376 11.28 -34.50 18.31
CA TYR A 376 10.54 -34.35 19.59
C TYR A 376 9.51 -33.22 19.47
N LEU A 377 8.50 -33.22 20.33
CA LEU A 377 7.60 -32.08 20.45
C LEU A 377 8.40 -30.82 20.75
N ALA A 378 8.19 -29.78 19.95
CA ALA A 378 8.91 -28.55 20.12
C ALA A 378 8.58 -27.86 21.45
N PRO A 379 9.57 -27.34 22.18
CA PRO A 379 9.33 -26.55 23.38
C PRO A 379 8.72 -25.19 23.01
N PRO A 380 8.14 -24.44 23.96
CA PRO A 380 7.80 -23.05 23.72
C PRO A 380 9.01 -22.29 23.21
N ASP A 381 8.87 -21.61 22.09
CA ASP A 381 9.93 -20.76 21.58
C ASP A 381 9.92 -19.43 22.35
N THR A 382 11.04 -19.05 22.91
CA THR A 382 11.23 -17.81 23.66
C THR A 382 12.03 -16.75 22.89
N GLU A 383 12.49 -17.09 21.69
CA GLU A 383 13.29 -16.20 20.85
C GLU A 383 12.54 -15.73 19.61
N GLU A 384 11.59 -16.54 19.13
CA GLU A 384 10.86 -16.29 17.87
C GLU A 384 9.36 -16.51 18.04
N LEU A 385 8.59 -15.82 17.20
CA LEU A 385 7.15 -16.06 17.05
C LEU A 385 6.86 -16.62 15.67
N GLU A 386 6.06 -17.67 15.62
CA GLU A 386 5.60 -18.29 14.37
C GLU A 386 4.17 -17.84 14.06
N PHE A 387 3.94 -17.52 12.77
CA PHE A 387 2.65 -17.10 12.26
C PHE A 387 2.27 -17.89 11.02
N TYR A 388 0.97 -18.19 10.91
CA TYR A 388 0.39 -18.88 9.76
C TYR A 388 -0.45 -17.90 8.96
N ILE A 389 0.02 -17.53 7.77
CA ILE A 389 -0.48 -16.37 7.03
C ILE A 389 -1.02 -16.81 5.67
N VAL A 390 -2.26 -16.42 5.39
CA VAL A 390 -2.89 -16.59 4.08
C VAL A 390 -2.99 -15.25 3.35
N LEU A 391 -2.71 -15.26 2.06
CA LEU A 391 -2.96 -14.13 1.17
C LEU A 391 -4.46 -14.07 0.88
N VAL A 392 -5.10 -13.00 1.31
CA VAL A 392 -6.53 -12.79 1.08
C VAL A 392 -6.68 -12.06 -0.25
N PRO A 393 -7.36 -12.64 -1.25
CA PRO A 393 -7.71 -11.93 -2.48
C PRO A 393 -8.56 -10.70 -2.16
N ALA A 394 -8.36 -9.63 -2.92
CA ALA A 394 -9.26 -8.49 -2.86
C ALA A 394 -10.63 -8.86 -3.45
N ASP A 395 -11.70 -8.48 -2.78
CA ASP A 395 -13.07 -8.51 -3.30
C ASP A 395 -13.69 -7.12 -3.19
N ASP A 396 -14.95 -6.98 -3.59
CA ASP A 396 -15.64 -5.68 -3.64
C ASP A 396 -15.76 -5.01 -2.25
N ASP A 397 -15.72 -5.79 -1.17
CA ASP A 397 -15.93 -5.31 0.19
C ASP A 397 -14.63 -5.28 1.01
N HIS A 398 -13.58 -6.00 0.58
CA HIS A 398 -12.37 -6.16 1.36
C HIS A 398 -11.09 -6.07 0.52
N VAL A 399 -10.24 -5.10 0.87
CA VAL A 399 -8.91 -4.93 0.26
C VAL A 399 -7.82 -5.10 1.33
N SER A 400 -7.06 -6.20 1.21
CA SER A 400 -5.95 -6.46 2.12
C SER A 400 -4.75 -5.57 1.81
N ALA A 401 -4.31 -4.80 2.80
CA ALA A 401 -3.14 -3.93 2.66
C ALA A 401 -1.83 -4.61 3.08
N LEU A 402 -1.85 -5.52 4.06
CA LEU A 402 -0.65 -6.08 4.68
C LEU A 402 -0.17 -7.36 3.99
N THR A 403 -1.06 -8.35 3.77
CA THR A 403 -0.64 -9.67 3.27
C THR A 403 -0.03 -9.64 1.86
N PRO A 404 -0.45 -8.77 0.91
CA PRO A 404 0.24 -8.62 -0.37
C PRO A 404 1.67 -8.06 -0.25
N ARG A 405 1.95 -7.33 0.84
CA ARG A 405 3.30 -6.85 1.16
C ARG A 405 4.13 -7.91 1.88
N LEU A 406 3.53 -8.66 2.79
CA LEU A 406 4.18 -9.80 3.43
C LEU A 406 4.64 -10.83 2.40
N ALA A 407 3.82 -11.11 1.39
CA ALA A 407 4.13 -12.06 0.32
C ALA A 407 5.39 -11.71 -0.50
N THR A 408 5.86 -10.47 -0.47
CA THR A 408 7.11 -10.06 -1.14
C THR A 408 8.35 -10.19 -0.26
N LYS A 409 8.17 -10.54 1.01
CA LYS A 409 9.26 -10.62 1.98
C LYS A 409 10.01 -11.95 1.91
N LYS A 410 11.20 -11.94 2.47
CA LYS A 410 12.11 -13.10 2.55
C LYS A 410 12.85 -13.13 3.87
N VAL A 411 13.50 -14.23 4.14
CA VAL A 411 14.39 -14.37 5.31
C VAL A 411 15.46 -13.28 5.31
N GLY A 412 15.64 -12.65 6.46
CA GLY A 412 16.54 -11.51 6.67
C GLY A 412 15.88 -10.15 6.50
N ASP A 413 14.67 -10.08 5.93
CA ASP A 413 13.96 -8.79 5.83
C ASP A 413 13.48 -8.31 7.20
N ARG A 414 13.43 -6.99 7.32
CA ARG A 414 12.97 -6.31 8.53
C ARG A 414 11.47 -6.14 8.52
N ILE A 415 10.85 -6.23 9.72
CA ILE A 415 9.40 -6.12 9.92
C ILE A 415 9.11 -5.44 11.27
N TYR A 416 7.95 -4.82 11.40
CA TYR A 416 7.44 -4.39 12.69
C TYR A 416 6.76 -5.55 13.42
N LEU A 417 7.16 -5.76 14.67
CA LEU A 417 6.48 -6.64 15.62
C LEU A 417 5.95 -5.79 16.78
N GLY A 418 4.68 -5.94 17.11
CA GLY A 418 4.07 -5.22 18.23
C GLY A 418 4.77 -5.52 19.56
N PRO A 419 4.90 -4.52 20.46
CA PRO A 419 5.67 -4.66 21.68
C PRO A 419 5.01 -5.54 22.74
N LYS A 420 3.80 -6.03 22.47
CA LYS A 420 3.02 -6.85 23.41
C LYS A 420 2.39 -8.03 22.70
N VAL A 421 2.52 -9.19 23.29
CA VAL A 421 1.65 -10.33 23.04
C VAL A 421 0.39 -10.15 23.87
N ALA A 422 -0.77 -10.40 23.28
CA ALA A 422 -2.08 -10.19 23.91
C ALA A 422 -3.06 -11.31 23.51
N GLY A 423 -4.25 -11.27 24.06
CA GLY A 423 -5.31 -12.24 23.80
C GLY A 423 -5.72 -12.99 25.05
N ARG A 424 -7.00 -13.32 25.12
CA ARG A 424 -7.61 -14.09 26.22
C ARG A 424 -8.03 -15.48 25.78
N TYR A 425 -7.91 -15.75 24.51
CA TYR A 425 -8.18 -17.04 23.89
C TYR A 425 -7.04 -18.02 24.20
N THR A 426 -7.07 -18.62 25.39
CA THR A 426 -5.99 -19.46 25.93
C THR A 426 -6.56 -20.68 26.62
N LEU A 427 -5.69 -21.64 26.95
CA LEU A 427 -6.04 -22.88 27.62
C LEU A 427 -6.32 -22.74 29.15
N HIS A 428 -6.43 -21.51 29.67
CA HIS A 428 -6.54 -21.29 31.13
C HIS A 428 -7.75 -21.98 31.78
N ALA A 429 -8.82 -22.20 31.02
CA ALA A 429 -10.02 -22.86 31.50
C ALA A 429 -9.89 -24.41 31.54
N VAL A 430 -8.89 -24.97 30.85
CA VAL A 430 -8.66 -26.43 30.79
C VAL A 430 -7.79 -26.84 31.97
N GLU A 431 -8.39 -26.95 33.16
CA GLU A 431 -7.67 -27.30 34.39
C GLU A 431 -7.52 -28.80 34.58
N ASN A 432 -8.53 -29.58 34.18
CA ASN A 432 -8.49 -31.02 34.31
C ASN A 432 -7.90 -31.69 33.06
N PRO A 433 -6.75 -32.41 33.18
CA PRO A 433 -6.10 -33.05 32.03
C PRO A 433 -6.89 -34.22 31.44
N GLU A 434 -7.98 -34.65 32.03
CA GLU A 434 -8.84 -35.73 31.55
C GLU A 434 -10.03 -35.19 30.70
N ASN A 435 -10.27 -33.87 30.72
CA ASN A 435 -11.35 -33.27 29.94
C ASN A 435 -11.10 -33.42 28.44
N ALA A 436 -12.16 -33.58 27.68
CA ALA A 436 -12.07 -33.50 26.22
C ALA A 436 -11.81 -32.04 25.77
N VAL A 437 -10.95 -31.88 24.79
CA VAL A 437 -10.70 -30.57 24.16
C VAL A 437 -10.94 -30.68 22.66
N VAL A 438 -11.90 -29.89 22.15
CA VAL A 438 -12.31 -29.92 20.74
C VAL A 438 -12.03 -28.57 20.11
N PHE A 439 -11.29 -28.59 19.01
CA PHE A 439 -10.92 -27.41 18.23
C PHE A 439 -11.67 -27.39 16.90
N PHE A 440 -12.31 -26.27 16.58
CA PHE A 440 -12.93 -26.00 15.29
C PHE A 440 -12.27 -24.80 14.63
N ALA A 441 -11.64 -25.01 13.48
CA ALA A 441 -10.93 -23.97 12.75
C ALA A 441 -11.41 -23.81 11.30
N THR A 442 -11.29 -22.60 10.77
CA THR A 442 -11.38 -22.35 9.33
C THR A 442 -10.08 -21.73 8.82
N GLY A 443 -9.45 -22.38 7.83
CA GLY A 443 -8.19 -21.90 7.24
C GLY A 443 -7.11 -21.66 8.29
N THR A 444 -6.52 -20.45 8.30
CA THR A 444 -5.47 -20.07 9.27
C THR A 444 -5.95 -19.90 10.71
N GLY A 445 -7.24 -20.05 10.99
CA GLY A 445 -7.74 -20.20 12.36
C GLY A 445 -7.17 -21.43 13.10
N GLU A 446 -6.53 -22.36 12.36
CA GLU A 446 -5.75 -23.44 12.93
C GLU A 446 -4.51 -22.96 13.72
N ALA A 447 -3.99 -21.76 13.43
CA ALA A 447 -2.75 -21.25 14.03
C ALA A 447 -2.71 -21.28 15.57
N PRO A 448 -3.68 -20.69 16.30
CA PRO A 448 -3.68 -20.73 17.76
C PRO A 448 -3.88 -22.17 18.29
N HIS A 449 -4.61 -23.00 17.55
CA HIS A 449 -4.86 -24.39 17.95
C HIS A 449 -3.58 -25.23 17.90
N ASN A 450 -2.69 -24.99 16.94
CA ASN A 450 -1.41 -25.68 16.83
C ASN A 450 -0.59 -25.52 18.12
N SER A 451 -0.47 -24.29 18.62
CA SER A 451 0.23 -24.02 19.87
C SER A 451 -0.48 -24.64 21.08
N MET A 452 -1.81 -24.60 21.12
CA MET A 452 -2.62 -25.20 22.18
C MET A 452 -2.49 -26.73 22.22
N VAL A 453 -2.56 -27.41 21.07
CA VAL A 453 -2.40 -28.86 20.94
C VAL A 453 -1.04 -29.30 21.45
N VAL A 454 0.03 -28.66 21.01
CA VAL A 454 1.40 -28.98 21.45
C VAL A 454 1.54 -28.80 22.94
N GLU A 455 0.99 -27.73 23.52
CA GLU A 455 1.06 -27.46 24.95
C GLU A 455 0.30 -28.51 25.79
N LEU A 456 -0.92 -28.89 25.35
CA LEU A 456 -1.70 -29.95 25.99
C LEU A 456 -0.90 -31.26 26.00
N LEU A 457 -0.37 -31.70 24.89
CA LEU A 457 0.39 -32.94 24.76
C LEU A 457 1.69 -32.90 25.58
N ARG A 458 2.39 -31.75 25.59
CA ARG A 458 3.59 -31.57 26.41
C ARG A 458 3.32 -31.64 27.92
N LYS A 459 2.19 -31.09 28.34
CA LYS A 459 1.75 -31.17 29.76
C LYS A 459 1.22 -32.54 30.16
N GLY A 460 1.16 -33.49 29.23
CA GLY A 460 0.68 -34.83 29.49
C GLY A 460 -0.83 -34.92 29.63
N HIS A 461 -1.57 -34.13 28.87
CA HIS A 461 -3.02 -34.21 28.79
C HIS A 461 -3.46 -35.61 28.34
N THR A 462 -4.37 -36.23 29.09
CA THR A 462 -4.79 -37.63 28.90
C THR A 462 -6.18 -37.75 28.28
N GLY A 463 -7.01 -36.71 28.40
CA GLY A 463 -8.32 -36.63 27.75
C GLY A 463 -8.22 -36.57 26.23
N PRO A 464 -9.31 -36.87 25.52
CA PRO A 464 -9.34 -36.76 24.07
C PRO A 464 -9.07 -35.32 23.58
N ILE A 465 -8.24 -35.17 22.57
CA ILE A 465 -7.98 -33.90 21.86
C ILE A 465 -8.41 -34.09 20.40
N VAL A 466 -9.42 -33.37 19.96
CA VAL A 466 -9.92 -33.43 18.60
C VAL A 466 -9.69 -32.08 17.91
N SER A 467 -8.85 -32.05 16.89
CA SER A 467 -8.60 -30.84 16.08
C SER A 467 -9.26 -30.99 14.72
N THR A 468 -10.15 -30.05 14.38
CA THR A 468 -10.87 -30.04 13.12
C THR A 468 -10.59 -28.75 12.36
N VAL A 469 -10.42 -28.82 11.04
CA VAL A 469 -10.19 -27.64 10.21
C VAL A 469 -10.90 -27.76 8.88
N THR A 470 -11.64 -26.73 8.51
CA THR A 470 -12.22 -26.58 7.18
C THR A 470 -11.34 -25.69 6.33
N VAL A 471 -10.96 -26.20 5.15
CA VAL A 471 -10.17 -25.48 4.14
C VAL A 471 -10.83 -25.58 2.76
N ARG A 472 -10.33 -24.83 1.78
CA ARG A 472 -10.81 -24.93 0.41
C ARG A 472 -10.32 -26.22 -0.26
N ASN A 473 -9.03 -26.47 -0.21
CA ASN A 473 -8.37 -27.60 -0.86
C ASN A 473 -7.37 -28.28 0.06
N TRP A 474 -6.96 -29.51 -0.24
CA TRP A 474 -5.93 -30.23 0.52
C TRP A 474 -4.62 -29.46 0.66
N LYS A 475 -4.22 -28.72 -0.37
CA LYS A 475 -3.00 -27.92 -0.36
C LYS A 475 -3.02 -26.77 0.67
N ASP A 476 -4.21 -26.37 1.13
CA ASP A 476 -4.40 -25.30 2.12
C ASP A 476 -4.12 -25.79 3.57
N LEU A 477 -3.78 -27.06 3.76
CA LEU A 477 -3.42 -27.67 5.06
C LEU A 477 -1.91 -27.60 5.27
N GLY A 478 -1.39 -26.47 5.70
CA GLY A 478 0.05 -26.25 5.85
C GLY A 478 0.74 -27.10 6.91
N TYR A 479 -0.01 -27.66 7.88
CA TYR A 479 0.49 -28.48 8.98
C TYR A 479 0.01 -29.95 8.92
N LEU A 480 -0.59 -30.40 7.81
CA LEU A 480 -1.17 -31.74 7.67
C LEU A 480 -0.21 -32.87 8.10
N ASP A 481 1.03 -32.83 7.64
CA ASP A 481 2.02 -33.88 7.94
C ASP A 481 2.37 -33.89 9.46
N ALA A 482 2.44 -32.73 10.07
CA ALA A 482 2.72 -32.61 11.49
C ALA A 482 1.54 -33.16 12.33
N HIS A 483 0.30 -32.83 11.97
CA HIS A 483 -0.88 -33.41 12.63
C HIS A 483 -0.96 -34.92 12.46
N ARG A 484 -0.66 -35.47 11.28
CA ARG A 484 -0.60 -36.92 11.07
C ARG A 484 0.52 -37.60 11.87
N GLN A 485 1.62 -36.90 12.17
CA GLN A 485 2.64 -37.41 13.07
C GLN A 485 2.17 -37.37 14.51
N LEU A 486 1.43 -36.36 14.94
CA LEU A 486 0.83 -36.31 16.29
C LEU A 486 -0.15 -37.48 16.51
N GLU A 487 -1.05 -37.74 15.57
CA GLU A 487 -2.00 -38.87 15.65
C GLU A 487 -1.28 -40.22 15.83
N LYS A 488 -0.16 -40.44 15.13
CA LYS A 488 0.62 -41.67 15.24
C LYS A 488 1.30 -41.81 16.60
N ARG A 489 1.59 -40.73 17.29
CA ARG A 489 2.34 -40.71 18.55
C ARG A 489 1.46 -40.65 19.78
N PHE A 490 0.34 -39.97 19.67
CA PHE A 490 -0.55 -39.71 20.79
C PHE A 490 -1.94 -40.30 20.52
N PRO A 491 -2.27 -41.46 21.14
CA PRO A 491 -3.53 -42.14 20.85
C PRO A 491 -4.79 -41.34 21.22
N ASN A 492 -4.64 -40.33 22.08
CA ASN A 492 -5.73 -39.41 22.48
C ASN A 492 -5.84 -38.17 21.59
N TYR A 493 -5.03 -38.05 20.53
CA TYR A 493 -5.09 -36.95 19.57
C TYR A 493 -5.71 -37.41 18.24
N HIS A 494 -6.67 -36.63 17.73
CA HIS A 494 -7.38 -36.91 16.49
C HIS A 494 -7.43 -35.65 15.62
N TYR A 495 -7.15 -35.80 14.32
CA TYR A 495 -7.16 -34.69 13.37
C TYR A 495 -8.14 -34.95 12.23
N ILE A 496 -9.12 -34.05 12.05
CA ILE A 496 -10.19 -34.14 11.05
C ILE A 496 -10.09 -32.95 10.07
N PRO A 497 -9.29 -33.04 9.01
CA PRO A 497 -9.24 -32.03 7.97
C PRO A 497 -10.42 -32.18 7.00
N MET A 498 -11.05 -31.05 6.63
CA MET A 498 -12.25 -31.00 5.81
C MET A 498 -12.07 -30.06 4.61
N PRO A 499 -11.55 -30.53 3.46
CA PRO A 499 -11.54 -29.73 2.23
C PRO A 499 -12.94 -29.61 1.64
N THR A 500 -13.35 -28.39 1.24
CA THR A 500 -14.72 -28.11 0.78
C THR A 500 -14.84 -27.91 -0.75
N ARG A 501 -13.71 -27.84 -1.46
CA ARG A 501 -13.68 -27.60 -2.92
C ARG A 501 -12.94 -28.69 -3.71
N GLU A 502 -12.70 -29.84 -3.10
CA GLU A 502 -12.15 -31.01 -3.80
C GLU A 502 -13.25 -31.77 -4.54
N ALA A 503 -12.97 -32.20 -5.76
CA ALA A 503 -13.97 -32.83 -6.63
C ALA A 503 -14.50 -34.17 -6.09
N ASP A 504 -13.63 -34.93 -5.41
CA ASP A 504 -13.91 -36.30 -4.94
C ASP A 504 -14.26 -36.37 -3.45
N VAL A 505 -14.41 -35.21 -2.79
CA VAL A 505 -14.74 -35.14 -1.37
C VAL A 505 -16.14 -34.51 -1.18
N PRO A 506 -17.05 -35.19 -0.47
CA PRO A 506 -18.34 -34.59 -0.16
C PRO A 506 -18.17 -33.26 0.59
N LYS A 507 -18.84 -32.22 0.10
CA LYS A 507 -18.79 -30.91 0.75
C LYS A 507 -19.54 -30.98 2.07
N ARG A 508 -18.78 -30.86 3.17
CA ARG A 508 -19.29 -30.81 4.54
C ARG A 508 -18.63 -29.65 5.28
N TYR A 509 -19.31 -29.14 6.29
CA TYR A 509 -18.85 -28.08 7.16
C TYR A 509 -18.65 -28.58 8.60
N LEU A 510 -18.00 -27.80 9.44
CA LEU A 510 -17.74 -28.17 10.83
C LEU A 510 -19.03 -28.40 11.63
N GLN A 511 -20.12 -27.68 11.30
CA GLN A 511 -21.44 -27.88 11.88
C GLN A 511 -21.98 -29.30 11.63
N ASP A 512 -21.64 -29.88 10.50
CA ASP A 512 -22.11 -31.23 10.13
C ASP A 512 -21.45 -32.29 11.01
N LEU A 513 -20.20 -32.08 11.47
CA LEU A 513 -19.52 -32.99 12.41
C LEU A 513 -20.26 -33.12 13.74
N ILE A 514 -20.94 -32.03 14.16
CA ILE A 514 -21.74 -32.03 15.40
C ILE A 514 -23.12 -32.66 15.14
N ARG A 515 -23.77 -32.32 14.00
CA ARG A 515 -25.10 -32.80 13.64
C ARG A 515 -25.13 -34.31 13.37
N ASP A 516 -24.13 -34.80 12.66
CA ASP A 516 -24.03 -36.20 12.25
C ASP A 516 -23.44 -37.09 13.34
N GLY A 517 -22.88 -36.48 14.42
CA GLY A 517 -22.32 -37.21 15.55
C GLY A 517 -20.89 -37.70 15.36
N ASP A 518 -20.17 -37.20 14.33
CA ASP A 518 -18.78 -37.61 14.09
C ASP A 518 -17.86 -37.27 15.27
N ILE A 519 -18.06 -36.13 15.92
CA ILE A 519 -17.28 -35.74 17.10
C ILE A 519 -17.59 -36.71 18.25
N ASP A 520 -18.86 -37.05 18.46
CA ASP A 520 -19.29 -38.00 19.50
C ASP A 520 -18.67 -39.40 19.29
N GLU A 521 -18.58 -39.83 18.01
CA GLU A 521 -17.93 -41.11 17.65
C GLU A 521 -16.43 -41.10 17.96
N VAL A 522 -15.73 -40.02 17.60
CA VAL A 522 -14.27 -39.87 17.86
C VAL A 522 -13.99 -39.81 19.36
N LEU A 523 -14.84 -39.13 20.12
CA LEU A 523 -14.73 -39.05 21.57
C LEU A 523 -15.11 -40.37 22.26
N GLY A 524 -15.85 -41.24 21.59
CA GLY A 524 -16.42 -42.48 22.15
C GLY A 524 -17.58 -42.25 23.12
N ALA A 525 -18.08 -41.01 23.22
CA ALA A 525 -19.19 -40.57 24.03
C ALA A 525 -19.80 -39.27 23.48
N PRO A 526 -21.07 -38.98 23.78
CA PRO A 526 -21.66 -37.69 23.42
C PRO A 526 -20.86 -36.50 24.01
N LEU A 527 -20.81 -35.40 23.28
CA LEU A 527 -20.27 -34.12 23.77
C LEU A 527 -20.98 -33.73 25.06
N ASP A 528 -20.24 -33.65 26.16
CA ASP A 528 -20.75 -33.35 27.51
C ASP A 528 -20.13 -32.04 28.02
N PRO A 529 -20.96 -30.98 28.25
CA PRO A 529 -20.46 -29.70 28.73
C PRO A 529 -19.77 -29.78 30.13
N ALA A 530 -20.01 -30.83 30.87
CA ALA A 530 -19.39 -31.00 32.21
C ALA A 530 -17.88 -31.34 32.14
N ASN A 531 -17.42 -31.92 31.01
CA ASN A 531 -16.04 -32.43 30.89
C ASN A 531 -15.41 -32.10 29.51
N THR A 532 -15.99 -31.17 28.77
CA THR A 532 -15.49 -30.79 27.44
C THR A 532 -15.30 -29.29 27.33
N HIS A 533 -14.15 -28.86 26.81
CA HIS A 533 -13.91 -27.48 26.35
C HIS A 533 -13.84 -27.41 24.83
N VAL A 534 -14.51 -26.44 24.27
CA VAL A 534 -14.55 -26.23 22.81
C VAL A 534 -13.91 -24.89 22.44
N PHE A 535 -12.99 -24.91 21.49
CA PHE A 535 -12.27 -23.75 20.99
C PHE A 535 -12.58 -23.53 19.52
N LEU A 536 -13.02 -22.31 19.16
CA LEU A 536 -13.46 -21.93 17.82
C LEU A 536 -12.59 -20.80 17.30
N CYS A 537 -11.98 -20.95 16.12
CA CYS A 537 -11.20 -19.86 15.54
C CYS A 537 -11.36 -19.77 14.04
N GLY A 538 -11.56 -18.55 13.51
CA GLY A 538 -11.62 -18.27 12.09
C GLY A 538 -12.87 -17.50 11.64
N ASN A 539 -13.57 -18.03 10.63
CA ASN A 539 -14.69 -17.34 9.98
C ASN A 539 -15.88 -17.12 10.92
N PRO A 540 -16.38 -15.87 11.09
CA PRO A 540 -17.53 -15.54 11.92
C PRO A 540 -18.79 -16.38 11.60
N ALA A 541 -19.05 -16.67 10.33
CA ALA A 541 -20.20 -17.49 9.93
C ALA A 541 -20.08 -18.96 10.41
N MET A 542 -18.87 -19.49 10.57
CA MET A 542 -18.66 -20.81 11.17
C MET A 542 -18.87 -20.75 12.68
N ILE A 543 -18.39 -19.73 13.33
CA ILE A 543 -18.51 -19.53 14.78
C ILE A 543 -19.97 -19.30 15.15
N GLY A 544 -20.64 -18.35 14.52
CA GLY A 544 -22.07 -18.05 14.72
C GLY A 544 -22.35 -17.45 16.11
N LEU A 545 -21.59 -16.39 16.47
CA LEU A 545 -21.79 -15.70 17.73
C LEU A 545 -23.15 -15.01 17.77
N PRO A 546 -24.00 -15.25 18.79
CA PRO A 546 -25.28 -14.55 18.91
C PRO A 546 -25.10 -13.10 19.33
N GLU A 547 -25.94 -12.23 18.78
CA GLU A 547 -26.13 -10.85 19.24
C GLU A 547 -27.06 -10.83 20.47
N ASP A 548 -26.87 -9.86 21.33
CA ASP A 548 -27.76 -9.64 22.49
C ASP A 548 -28.79 -8.59 22.11
N GLU A 549 -30.03 -9.02 21.95
CA GLU A 549 -31.18 -8.14 21.76
C GLU A 549 -32.04 -8.14 23.02
N ASP A 550 -31.97 -7.07 23.81
CA ASP A 550 -32.75 -6.88 25.04
C ASP A 550 -32.63 -8.06 26.05
N GLY A 551 -31.45 -8.64 26.18
CA GLY A 551 -31.17 -9.78 27.08
C GLY A 551 -31.56 -11.14 26.50
N THR A 552 -31.87 -11.20 25.21
CA THR A 552 -32.14 -12.44 24.48
C THR A 552 -31.04 -12.70 23.45
N ALA A 553 -30.44 -13.87 23.46
CA ALA A 553 -29.45 -14.27 22.47
C ALA A 553 -30.15 -14.55 21.12
N VAL A 554 -29.82 -13.77 20.10
CA VAL A 554 -30.31 -13.94 18.73
C VAL A 554 -29.20 -14.49 17.87
N PHE A 555 -29.35 -15.71 17.38
CA PHE A 555 -28.35 -16.34 16.51
C PHE A 555 -28.46 -15.85 15.06
N PRO A 556 -27.36 -15.85 14.30
CA PRO A 556 -27.38 -15.54 12.88
C PRO A 556 -28.30 -16.49 12.09
N GLU A 557 -28.84 -16.01 10.96
CA GLU A 557 -29.70 -16.84 10.07
C GLU A 557 -28.99 -18.14 9.62
N THR A 558 -27.68 -18.07 9.42
CA THR A 558 -26.87 -19.26 9.14
C THR A 558 -26.40 -19.87 10.45
N THR A 559 -26.84 -21.09 10.74
CA THR A 559 -26.46 -21.82 11.95
C THR A 559 -24.94 -21.98 12.06
N GLY A 560 -24.35 -21.39 13.09
CA GLY A 560 -22.95 -21.57 13.48
C GLY A 560 -22.73 -22.74 14.41
N VAL A 561 -21.46 -22.99 14.74
CA VAL A 561 -21.08 -24.05 15.70
C VAL A 561 -21.55 -23.72 17.11
N ILE A 562 -21.52 -22.45 17.52
CA ILE A 562 -21.96 -22.03 18.86
C ILE A 562 -23.43 -22.38 19.10
N GLU A 563 -24.32 -22.12 18.14
CA GLU A 563 -25.75 -22.43 18.27
C GLU A 563 -25.97 -23.91 18.58
N LEU A 564 -25.32 -24.81 17.83
CA LEU A 564 -25.42 -26.26 18.03
C LEU A 564 -24.85 -26.74 19.38
N LEU A 565 -23.82 -26.08 19.87
CA LEU A 565 -23.23 -26.38 21.16
C LEU A 565 -24.13 -25.89 22.32
N VAL A 566 -24.71 -24.69 22.17
CA VAL A 566 -25.66 -24.15 23.16
C VAL A 566 -26.91 -25.02 23.26
N GLU A 567 -27.42 -25.56 22.15
CA GLU A 567 -28.51 -26.55 22.14
C GLU A 567 -28.17 -27.83 22.90
N ARG A 568 -26.87 -28.19 23.00
CA ARG A 568 -26.36 -29.30 23.76
C ARG A 568 -25.97 -28.94 25.21
N GLY A 569 -26.28 -27.70 25.64
CA GLY A 569 -26.09 -27.25 27.02
C GLY A 569 -24.72 -26.62 27.32
N PHE A 570 -23.92 -26.37 26.32
CA PHE A 570 -22.67 -25.61 26.46
C PHE A 570 -22.94 -24.12 26.68
N SER A 571 -22.02 -23.44 27.35
CA SER A 571 -22.09 -22.00 27.60
C SER A 571 -20.91 -21.23 26.98
N ILE A 572 -21.19 -20.04 26.47
CA ILE A 572 -20.16 -19.19 25.88
C ILE A 572 -19.32 -18.55 27.00
N ASP A 573 -18.00 -18.63 26.88
CA ASP A 573 -17.07 -17.95 27.78
C ASP A 573 -17.07 -16.44 27.51
N ARG A 574 -17.55 -15.66 28.46
CA ARG A 574 -17.58 -14.20 28.42
C ARG A 574 -16.91 -13.60 29.63
N ARG A 575 -16.53 -12.33 29.55
CA ARG A 575 -15.90 -11.64 30.69
C ARG A 575 -16.83 -11.59 31.90
N GLY A 576 -16.45 -12.29 32.95
CA GLY A 576 -17.22 -12.40 34.20
C GLY A 576 -18.26 -13.52 34.20
N GLU A 577 -18.43 -14.25 33.12
CA GLU A 577 -19.31 -15.40 32.97
C GLU A 577 -18.52 -16.56 32.35
N PRO A 578 -17.80 -17.35 33.13
CA PRO A 578 -17.01 -18.47 32.63
C PRO A 578 -17.88 -19.49 31.88
N GLY A 579 -17.42 -19.90 30.72
CA GLY A 579 -18.06 -20.90 29.88
C GLY A 579 -17.05 -21.94 29.38
N ASN A 580 -17.55 -22.88 28.61
CA ASN A 580 -16.75 -23.93 27.99
C ASN A 580 -16.68 -23.86 26.48
N ILE A 581 -17.27 -22.81 25.86
CA ILE A 581 -17.09 -22.43 24.48
C ILE A 581 -16.20 -21.19 24.42
N HIS A 582 -14.99 -21.36 23.91
CA HIS A 582 -14.01 -20.27 23.71
C HIS A 582 -13.90 -19.96 22.22
N PHE A 583 -13.79 -18.68 21.86
CA PHE A 583 -13.75 -18.31 20.44
C PHE A 583 -12.87 -17.08 20.15
N GLU A 584 -12.37 -17.02 18.91
CA GLU A 584 -11.69 -15.88 18.33
C GLU A 584 -12.07 -15.74 16.84
N GLU A 585 -12.65 -14.63 16.47
CA GLU A 585 -13.07 -14.35 15.09
C GLU A 585 -11.95 -13.70 14.28
N TYR A 586 -11.75 -14.16 13.04
CA TYR A 586 -10.83 -13.56 12.08
C TYR A 586 -11.59 -12.74 11.05
N TRP A 587 -11.06 -11.56 10.75
CA TRP A 587 -11.59 -10.62 9.76
C TRP A 587 -10.63 -10.44 8.59
#